data_7aed835009bdff7751fbf231b9f21604
#
_entry.id   7aed835009bdff7751fbf231b9f21604
#
_cell.length_a   1.000
_cell.length_b   1.000
_cell.length_c   1.000
_cell.angle_alpha   90.00
_cell.angle_beta   90.00
_cell.angle_gamma   90.00
#
_symmetry.space_group_name_H-M   'P 1'
#
loop_
_entity.id
_entity.type
_entity.pdbx_description
1 polymer ?
#
loop_
_entity_poly.entity_id
_entity_poly.type
_entity_poly.pdbx_seq_one_letter_code
_entity_poly.pdbx_strand_id
1 'polypeptide(L)'
;MGQWCLRRAGVKAKVCLLLGLALGLFLARTARADPIELAETDTEPGVVIHLAKTPGAHRVTVALHGMCGSPVNICRIFAEQVTADEHLICPRATGRCDAGGSIWPQAGFEQQIEKAVQRAEALLGERVDETHGRTLIGYSLGAFRALEVAQHGGGKYPRVMLIGARIFPNQKLLRESGVERLLLSAGSWDMTHDHMQHESQRLARSGFATRFLGLGPVGHFFTPSFAQYLPDALQWLDQQG
;
A
#
# COMPACT_ATOMS: atom_id res chain seq x y z
N MET A 1 77.36 -22.41 40.65
CA MET A 1 77.20 -23.85 40.38
C MET A 1 75.82 -24.05 39.88
N GLY A 2 75.55 -24.44 38.75
CA GLY A 2 76.13 -24.97 37.59
C GLY A 2 75.16 -24.75 36.44
N GLN A 3 75.74 -24.39 35.32
CA GLN A 3 75.12 -24.38 33.99
C GLN A 3 74.50 -25.75 33.70
N TRP A 4 73.49 -25.74 32.81
CA TRP A 4 73.49 -26.58 31.61
C TRP A 4 72.50 -26.08 30.62
N CYS A 5 73.02 -25.69 29.50
CA CYS A 5 72.42 -25.38 28.26
C CYS A 5 72.20 -26.68 27.49
N LEU A 6 71.04 -26.89 26.86
CA LEU A 6 70.88 -27.80 25.72
C LEU A 6 69.60 -27.50 24.99
N ARG A 7 69.80 -26.86 23.86
CA ARG A 7 69.59 -27.34 22.48
C ARG A 7 68.19 -27.72 22.07
N ARG A 8 67.68 -26.86 21.20
CA ARG A 8 67.06 -27.14 19.91
C ARG A 8 66.21 -28.39 19.77
N ALA A 9 64.95 -28.17 19.58
CA ALA A 9 64.17 -28.89 18.60
C ALA A 9 63.15 -27.89 17.95
N GLY A 10 63.33 -27.70 16.67
CA GLY A 10 62.46 -26.79 15.90
C GLY A 10 61.04 -27.33 15.80
N VAL A 11 60.13 -26.63 16.36
CA VAL A 11 58.74 -26.79 16.07
C VAL A 11 58.34 -25.58 15.23
N LYS A 12 58.18 -25.84 13.95
CA LYS A 12 57.57 -24.91 13.05
C LYS A 12 56.16 -24.62 13.59
N ALA A 13 56.01 -23.53 14.28
CA ALA A 13 54.69 -23.00 14.59
C ALA A 13 54.00 -22.69 13.25
N LYS A 14 53.18 -23.62 12.80
CA LYS A 14 52.15 -23.32 11.82
C LYS A 14 51.23 -22.33 12.50
N VAL A 15 51.46 -21.06 12.20
CA VAL A 15 50.45 -20.03 12.43
C VAL A 15 49.27 -20.43 11.58
N CYS A 16 48.31 -21.15 12.15
CA CYS A 16 47.00 -21.26 11.61
C CYS A 16 46.39 -19.86 11.72
N LEU A 17 46.56 -19.11 10.66
CA LEU A 17 45.76 -17.92 10.41
C LEU A 17 44.32 -18.41 10.20
N LEU A 18 43.61 -18.67 11.30
CA LEU A 18 42.17 -18.72 11.28
C LEU A 18 41.71 -17.28 10.95
N LEU A 19 41.70 -16.97 9.66
CA LEU A 19 40.86 -15.95 9.11
C LEU A 19 39.45 -16.38 9.46
N GLY A 20 39.03 -15.98 10.66
CA GLY A 20 37.64 -15.90 11.02
C GLY A 20 37.02 -14.86 10.05
N LEU A 21 36.56 -15.34 8.89
CA LEU A 21 35.54 -14.68 8.12
C LEU A 21 34.30 -14.64 9.04
N ALA A 22 34.33 -13.70 9.99
CA ALA A 22 33.13 -13.15 10.54
C ALA A 22 32.42 -12.46 9.34
N LEU A 23 31.71 -13.30 8.57
CA LEU A 23 30.68 -12.83 7.66
C LEU A 23 29.63 -12.20 8.56
N GLY A 24 29.92 -10.96 8.97
CA GLY A 24 28.93 -10.07 9.52
C GLY A 24 27.90 -9.91 8.42
N LEU A 25 26.87 -10.76 8.45
CA LEU A 25 25.60 -10.43 7.85
C LEU A 25 25.16 -9.12 8.54
N PHE A 26 25.67 -8.00 8.03
CA PHE A 26 24.99 -6.74 8.10
C PHE A 26 23.70 -7.00 7.32
N LEU A 27 22.69 -7.52 8.01
CA LEU A 27 21.31 -7.27 7.63
C LEU A 27 21.21 -5.75 7.66
N ALA A 28 21.48 -5.15 6.49
CA ALA A 28 21.09 -3.77 6.25
C ALA A 28 19.59 -3.77 6.49
N ARG A 29 19.19 -3.47 7.72
CA ARG A 29 17.85 -2.97 7.99
C ARG A 29 17.77 -1.72 7.12
N THR A 30 17.16 -1.87 5.94
CA THR A 30 16.78 -0.70 5.15
C THR A 30 15.99 0.18 6.11
N ALA A 31 16.59 1.27 6.51
CA ALA A 31 15.95 2.23 7.37
C ALA A 31 14.65 2.60 6.66
N ARG A 32 13.53 2.30 7.30
CA ARG A 32 12.24 2.67 6.77
C ARG A 32 12.22 4.19 6.80
N ALA A 33 12.13 4.83 5.64
CA ALA A 33 11.95 6.27 5.61
C ALA A 33 10.66 6.59 6.34
N ASP A 34 10.73 7.55 7.28
CA ASP A 34 9.54 8.00 7.99
C ASP A 34 8.53 8.58 7.00
N PRO A 35 7.22 8.43 7.27
CA PRO A 35 6.21 9.02 6.43
C PRO A 35 6.33 10.55 6.44
N ILE A 36 6.09 11.16 5.29
CA ILE A 36 6.01 12.61 5.16
C ILE A 36 4.56 13.00 5.35
N GLU A 37 4.29 13.83 6.35
CA GLU A 37 2.96 14.34 6.62
C GLU A 37 2.87 15.82 6.24
N LEU A 38 2.05 16.13 5.24
CA LEU A 38 1.72 17.49 4.86
C LEU A 38 0.39 17.89 5.51
N ALA A 39 0.42 18.89 6.37
CA ALA A 39 -0.76 19.38 7.06
C ALA A 39 -1.78 19.97 6.06
N GLU A 40 -3.06 19.90 6.41
CA GLU A 40 -4.13 20.59 5.70
C GLU A 40 -3.94 22.11 5.80
N THR A 41 -4.22 22.81 4.71
CA THR A 41 -4.29 24.29 4.64
C THR A 41 -5.65 24.71 4.12
N ASP A 42 -5.95 26.01 4.05
CA ASP A 42 -7.23 26.53 3.54
C ASP A 42 -7.48 26.12 2.07
N THR A 43 -6.44 25.86 1.29
CA THR A 43 -6.53 25.56 -0.14
C THR A 43 -6.14 24.15 -0.51
N GLU A 44 -5.46 23.41 0.38
CA GLU A 44 -4.89 22.09 0.09
C GLU A 44 -5.26 21.05 1.14
N PRO A 45 -5.66 19.84 0.73
CA PRO A 45 -5.94 18.76 1.66
C PRO A 45 -4.66 18.31 2.36
N GLY A 46 -4.78 17.85 3.60
CA GLY A 46 -3.71 17.12 4.26
C GLY A 46 -3.42 15.81 3.54
N VAL A 47 -2.18 15.36 3.57
CA VAL A 47 -1.76 14.11 2.94
C VAL A 47 -0.62 13.45 3.71
N VAL A 48 -0.62 12.13 3.77
CA VAL A 48 0.51 11.31 4.25
C VAL A 48 1.12 10.60 3.05
N ILE A 49 2.44 10.65 2.94
CA ILE A 49 3.19 10.11 1.83
C ILE A 49 4.25 9.16 2.37
N HIS A 50 4.29 7.93 1.86
CA HIS A 50 5.43 7.03 2.02
C HIS A 50 6.12 6.88 0.67
N LEU A 51 7.43 7.09 0.66
CA LEU A 51 8.22 6.99 -0.56
C LEU A 51 8.49 5.54 -0.92
N ALA A 52 8.57 5.25 -2.21
CA ALA A 52 9.05 3.98 -2.71
C ALA A 52 10.49 3.72 -2.25
N LYS A 53 10.81 2.45 -1.97
CA LYS A 53 12.16 2.04 -1.60
C LYS A 53 13.07 1.89 -2.83
N THR A 54 12.48 1.59 -3.98
CA THR A 54 13.21 1.48 -5.25
C THR A 54 13.52 2.87 -5.79
N PRO A 55 14.80 3.23 -5.98
CA PRO A 55 15.16 4.49 -6.59
C PRO A 55 14.57 4.64 -8.00
N GLY A 56 14.03 5.81 -8.29
CA GLY A 56 13.42 6.11 -9.61
C GLY A 56 12.05 5.48 -9.83
N ALA A 57 11.43 4.91 -8.78
CA ALA A 57 10.05 4.47 -8.86
C ALA A 57 9.11 5.69 -8.92
N HIS A 58 8.21 5.69 -9.91
CA HIS A 58 7.27 6.79 -10.14
C HIS A 58 5.82 6.35 -10.08
N ARG A 59 5.55 5.06 -9.90
CA ARG A 59 4.19 4.53 -9.76
C ARG A 59 3.60 4.96 -8.43
N VAL A 60 2.29 5.13 -8.41
CA VAL A 60 1.56 5.61 -7.23
C VAL A 60 0.40 4.69 -6.89
N THR A 61 0.32 4.37 -5.62
CA THR A 61 -0.89 3.85 -4.98
C THR A 61 -1.52 4.95 -4.12
N VAL A 62 -2.80 5.19 -4.33
CA VAL A 62 -3.62 6.09 -3.49
C VAL A 62 -4.49 5.25 -2.56
N ALA A 63 -4.44 5.52 -1.24
CA ALA A 63 -5.25 4.79 -0.27
C ALA A 63 -6.21 5.71 0.51
N LEU A 64 -7.50 5.39 0.44
CA LEU A 64 -8.60 6.16 1.04
C LEU A 64 -9.07 5.50 2.33
N HIS A 65 -9.03 6.25 3.43
CA HIS A 65 -9.45 5.77 4.75
C HIS A 65 -10.98 5.66 4.90
N GLY A 66 -11.43 4.90 5.91
CA GLY A 66 -12.84 4.77 6.26
C GLY A 66 -13.42 6.01 6.93
N MET A 67 -14.71 5.92 7.31
CA MET A 67 -15.43 6.97 8.04
C MET A 67 -14.70 7.27 9.36
N CYS A 68 -14.56 8.54 9.68
CA CYS A 68 -13.83 9.05 10.85
C CYS A 68 -12.41 8.47 10.99
N GLY A 69 -11.83 8.10 9.85
CA GLY A 69 -10.50 7.50 9.79
C GLY A 69 -9.37 8.55 9.75
N SER A 70 -8.16 8.03 9.65
CA SER A 70 -6.94 8.83 9.54
C SER A 70 -6.10 8.38 8.35
N PRO A 71 -5.55 9.32 7.56
CA PRO A 71 -4.61 8.99 6.50
C PRO A 71 -3.35 8.28 7.04
N VAL A 72 -2.89 8.63 8.24
CA VAL A 72 -1.75 7.98 8.89
C VAL A 72 -2.01 6.49 9.10
N ASN A 73 -3.21 6.14 9.58
CA ASN A 73 -3.55 4.75 9.89
C ASN A 73 -3.67 3.91 8.62
N ILE A 74 -4.37 4.40 7.59
CA ILE A 74 -4.51 3.63 6.33
C ILE A 74 -3.16 3.51 5.62
N CYS A 75 -2.34 4.55 5.59
CA CYS A 75 -1.01 4.50 5.03
C CYS A 75 -0.14 3.44 5.72
N ARG A 76 -0.13 3.42 7.04
CA ARG A 76 0.67 2.46 7.80
C ARG A 76 0.33 1.00 7.46
N ILE A 77 -0.94 0.70 7.19
CA ILE A 77 -1.41 -0.64 6.85
C ILE A 77 -0.79 -1.13 5.55
N PHE A 78 -0.68 -0.25 4.54
CA PHE A 78 -0.22 -0.62 3.21
C PHE A 78 1.27 -0.32 2.94
N ALA A 79 1.90 0.53 3.77
CA ALA A 79 3.21 1.09 3.48
C ALA A 79 4.29 0.05 3.18
N GLU A 80 4.32 -1.06 3.92
CA GLU A 80 5.41 -2.03 3.78
C GLU A 80 5.42 -2.73 2.43
N GLN A 81 4.26 -3.12 1.94
CA GLN A 81 4.09 -3.87 0.71
C GLN A 81 4.04 -2.95 -0.51
N VAL A 82 3.30 -1.85 -0.43
CA VAL A 82 3.17 -0.89 -1.54
C VAL A 82 4.50 -0.20 -1.82
N THR A 83 5.19 0.29 -0.79
CA THR A 83 6.44 1.05 -0.99
C THR A 83 7.64 0.20 -1.38
N ALA A 84 7.47 -1.08 -1.69
CA ALA A 84 8.52 -1.83 -2.38
C ALA A 84 8.88 -1.13 -3.71
N ASP A 85 7.87 -0.83 -4.53
CA ASP A 85 8.02 -0.34 -5.90
C ASP A 85 7.23 0.94 -6.22
N GLU A 86 6.32 1.38 -5.35
CA GLU A 86 5.42 2.50 -5.60
C GLU A 86 5.44 3.52 -4.45
N HIS A 87 5.17 4.78 -4.74
CA HIS A 87 4.84 5.76 -3.73
C HIS A 87 3.42 5.51 -3.21
N LEU A 88 3.23 5.56 -1.91
CA LEU A 88 1.92 5.46 -1.29
C LEU A 88 1.46 6.84 -0.82
N ILE A 89 0.32 7.28 -1.33
CA ILE A 89 -0.29 8.59 -1.04
C ILE A 89 -1.62 8.35 -0.35
N CYS A 90 -1.78 8.91 0.84
CA CYS A 90 -3.00 8.78 1.63
C CYS A 90 -3.60 10.15 1.92
N PRO A 91 -4.56 10.60 1.12
CA PRO A 91 -5.23 11.88 1.32
C PRO A 91 -6.02 11.90 2.64
N ARG A 92 -6.05 13.07 3.28
CA ARG A 92 -6.97 13.36 4.38
C ARG A 92 -8.29 13.86 3.80
N ALA A 93 -9.40 13.28 4.21
CA ALA A 93 -10.71 13.84 3.92
C ALA A 93 -10.93 15.17 4.68
N THR A 94 -11.64 16.12 4.07
CA THR A 94 -11.81 17.48 4.64
C THR A 94 -12.94 17.60 5.66
N GLY A 95 -13.89 16.68 5.66
CA GLY A 95 -14.94 16.66 6.70
C GLY A 95 -14.36 16.23 8.05
N ARG A 96 -14.89 16.74 9.13
CA ARG A 96 -14.49 16.42 10.50
C ARG A 96 -15.54 15.52 11.17
N CYS A 97 -15.09 14.61 12.01
CA CYS A 97 -15.95 13.82 12.86
C CYS A 97 -15.89 14.32 14.29
N ASP A 98 -17.02 14.31 15.01
CA ASP A 98 -17.10 14.75 16.40
C ASP A 98 -16.19 13.91 17.34
N ALA A 99 -16.06 12.62 17.04
CA ALA A 99 -15.18 11.70 17.77
C ALA A 99 -13.71 11.77 17.35
N GLY A 100 -13.33 12.73 16.51
CA GLY A 100 -12.00 12.84 15.90
C GLY A 100 -11.89 12.10 14.56
N GLY A 101 -10.77 12.34 13.87
CA GLY A 101 -10.57 11.82 12.50
C GLY A 101 -11.29 12.65 11.44
N SER A 102 -11.29 12.17 10.21
CA SER A 102 -11.87 12.86 9.07
C SER A 102 -12.86 11.99 8.29
N ILE A 103 -13.77 12.62 7.56
CA ILE A 103 -14.82 11.97 6.78
C ILE A 103 -14.86 12.53 5.37
N TRP A 104 -15.01 11.66 4.39
CA TRP A 104 -15.14 12.03 2.99
C TRP A 104 -16.46 12.77 2.74
N PRO A 105 -16.42 13.95 2.12
CA PRO A 105 -17.65 14.66 1.76
C PRO A 105 -18.43 13.88 0.69
N GLN A 106 -19.67 14.27 0.46
CA GLN A 106 -20.50 13.65 -0.57
C GLN A 106 -20.10 14.05 -2.00
N ALA A 107 -19.48 15.22 -2.15
CA ALA A 107 -19.02 15.74 -3.44
C ALA A 107 -17.66 16.43 -3.29
N GLY A 108 -16.91 16.56 -4.38
CA GLY A 108 -15.61 17.23 -4.40
C GLY A 108 -14.44 16.43 -3.87
N PHE A 109 -14.64 15.18 -3.48
CA PHE A 109 -13.57 14.32 -2.97
C PHE A 109 -12.60 13.88 -4.08
N GLU A 110 -13.02 13.81 -5.34
CA GLU A 110 -12.13 13.54 -6.48
C GLU A 110 -11.05 14.63 -6.59
N GLN A 111 -11.49 15.90 -6.49
CA GLN A 111 -10.55 17.02 -6.51
C GLN A 111 -9.60 17.00 -5.30
N GLN A 112 -10.07 16.55 -4.12
CA GLN A 112 -9.21 16.40 -2.95
C GLN A 112 -8.13 15.32 -3.17
N ILE A 113 -8.51 14.17 -3.75
CA ILE A 113 -7.57 13.11 -4.09
C ILE A 113 -6.55 13.62 -5.09
N GLU A 114 -6.99 14.28 -6.15
CA GLU A 114 -6.09 14.81 -7.19
C GLU A 114 -5.13 15.88 -6.63
N LYS A 115 -5.62 16.81 -5.82
CA LYS A 115 -4.77 17.79 -5.14
C LYS A 115 -3.75 17.14 -4.21
N ALA A 116 -4.12 16.07 -3.51
CA ALA A 116 -3.18 15.35 -2.66
C ALA A 116 -2.06 14.68 -3.47
N VAL A 117 -2.37 14.14 -4.65
CA VAL A 117 -1.35 13.60 -5.57
C VAL A 117 -0.47 14.71 -6.09
N GLN A 118 -1.03 15.83 -6.58
CA GLN A 118 -0.26 16.98 -7.06
C GLN A 118 0.68 17.55 -5.96
N ARG A 119 0.22 17.54 -4.71
CA ARG A 119 1.02 17.94 -3.58
C ARG A 119 2.21 17.01 -3.33
N ALA A 120 2.00 15.71 -3.50
CA ALA A 120 3.08 14.73 -3.44
C ALA A 120 4.08 14.91 -4.58
N GLU A 121 3.60 15.11 -5.80
CA GLU A 121 4.45 15.41 -6.97
C GLU A 121 5.31 16.65 -6.76
N ALA A 122 4.71 17.73 -6.24
CA ALA A 122 5.44 18.97 -5.96
C ALA A 122 6.55 18.75 -4.89
N LEU A 123 6.30 17.90 -3.90
CA LEU A 123 7.30 17.55 -2.89
C LEU A 123 8.43 16.69 -3.46
N LEU A 124 8.08 15.73 -4.32
CA LEU A 124 9.04 14.82 -4.94
C LEU A 124 9.92 15.52 -6.00
N GLY A 125 9.48 16.67 -6.50
CA GLY A 125 10.12 17.36 -7.63
C GLY A 125 9.98 16.61 -8.95
N GLU A 126 9.11 15.61 -9.00
CA GLU A 126 8.90 14.73 -10.15
C GLU A 126 7.40 14.56 -10.39
N ARG A 127 7.02 14.35 -11.65
CA ARG A 127 5.66 13.92 -11.98
C ARG A 127 5.55 12.42 -11.78
N VAL A 128 4.42 12.00 -11.25
CA VAL A 128 4.06 10.59 -11.17
C VAL A 128 4.00 9.99 -12.58
N ASP A 129 4.51 8.78 -12.74
CA ASP A 129 4.37 8.05 -14.00
C ASP A 129 2.90 7.63 -14.21
N GLU A 130 2.22 8.38 -15.07
CA GLU A 130 0.84 8.12 -15.47
C GLU A 130 0.73 7.07 -16.58
N THR A 131 1.84 6.63 -17.16
CA THR A 131 1.84 5.69 -18.31
C THR A 131 1.14 4.37 -17.97
N HIS A 132 1.30 3.91 -16.74
CA HIS A 132 0.69 2.68 -16.24
C HIS A 132 -0.53 2.92 -15.34
N GLY A 133 -0.93 4.17 -15.19
CA GLY A 133 -2.00 4.56 -14.27
C GLY A 133 -1.65 4.29 -12.80
N ARG A 134 -2.55 4.70 -11.92
CA ARG A 134 -2.41 4.58 -10.45
C ARG A 134 -3.15 3.35 -9.93
N THR A 135 -2.72 2.82 -8.80
CA THR A 135 -3.52 1.89 -8.00
C THR A 135 -4.39 2.67 -7.02
N LEU A 136 -5.65 2.32 -6.90
CA LEU A 136 -6.60 2.95 -5.96
C LEU A 136 -7.09 1.93 -4.94
N ILE A 137 -6.84 2.22 -3.66
CA ILE A 137 -7.29 1.37 -2.54
C ILE A 137 -8.32 2.16 -1.73
N GLY A 138 -9.45 1.55 -1.42
CA GLY A 138 -10.45 2.15 -0.55
C GLY A 138 -10.89 1.20 0.56
N TYR A 139 -11.01 1.72 1.79
CA TYR A 139 -11.53 0.97 2.92
C TYR A 139 -12.82 1.59 3.46
N SER A 140 -13.85 0.76 3.70
CA SER A 140 -15.13 1.18 4.27
C SER A 140 -15.75 2.35 3.49
N LEU A 141 -15.99 3.52 4.09
CA LEU A 141 -16.44 4.72 3.38
C LEU A 141 -15.48 5.11 2.23
N GLY A 142 -14.17 4.93 2.43
CA GLY A 142 -13.18 5.14 1.38
C GLY A 142 -13.35 4.19 0.19
N ALA A 143 -13.90 2.99 0.39
CA ALA A 143 -14.20 2.07 -0.70
C ALA A 143 -15.37 2.53 -1.57
N PHE A 144 -16.40 3.19 -0.99
CA PHE A 144 -17.46 3.83 -1.78
C PHE A 144 -16.88 4.96 -2.64
N ARG A 145 -16.01 5.79 -2.05
CA ARG A 145 -15.38 6.90 -2.77
C ARG A 145 -14.41 6.42 -3.85
N ALA A 146 -13.63 5.39 -3.54
CA ALA A 146 -12.74 4.76 -4.50
C ALA A 146 -13.50 4.15 -5.69
N LEU A 147 -14.64 3.49 -5.45
CA LEU A 147 -15.47 2.96 -6.52
C LEU A 147 -16.03 4.09 -7.42
N GLU A 148 -16.51 5.18 -6.81
CA GLU A 148 -17.04 6.32 -7.52
C GLU A 148 -15.96 6.96 -8.41
N VAL A 149 -14.76 7.21 -7.85
CA VAL A 149 -13.61 7.71 -8.61
C VAL A 149 -13.19 6.74 -9.72
N ALA A 150 -13.13 5.45 -9.44
CA ALA A 150 -12.76 4.45 -10.43
C ALA A 150 -13.74 4.40 -11.61
N GLN A 151 -15.02 4.55 -11.35
CA GLN A 151 -16.06 4.54 -12.41
C GLN A 151 -16.11 5.80 -13.27
N HIS A 152 -15.46 6.88 -12.85
CA HIS A 152 -15.49 8.17 -13.57
C HIS A 152 -14.09 8.73 -13.85
N GLY A 153 -13.05 8.05 -13.43
CA GLY A 153 -11.65 8.54 -13.40
C GLY A 153 -10.92 8.61 -14.74
N GLY A 154 -11.53 8.22 -15.85
CA GLY A 154 -10.98 8.44 -17.20
C GLY A 154 -9.61 7.79 -17.43
N GLY A 155 -9.41 6.53 -17.03
CA GLY A 155 -8.16 5.79 -17.25
C GLY A 155 -7.09 5.95 -16.16
N LYS A 156 -7.30 6.81 -15.20
CA LYS A 156 -6.29 7.08 -14.16
C LYS A 156 -6.04 5.89 -13.21
N TYR A 157 -7.04 5.03 -13.00
CA TYR A 157 -7.01 3.96 -12.00
C TYR A 157 -7.31 2.59 -12.60
N PRO A 158 -6.41 2.00 -13.38
CA PRO A 158 -6.62 0.68 -13.97
C PRO A 158 -6.67 -0.44 -12.92
N ARG A 159 -6.11 -0.21 -11.74
CA ARG A 159 -6.05 -1.17 -10.63
C ARG A 159 -6.78 -0.63 -9.42
N VAL A 160 -7.77 -1.39 -8.94
CA VAL A 160 -8.62 -0.95 -7.83
C VAL A 160 -8.77 -2.07 -6.80
N MET A 161 -8.60 -1.73 -5.51
CA MET A 161 -8.86 -2.61 -4.37
C MET A 161 -9.88 -1.96 -3.44
N LEU A 162 -11.00 -2.63 -3.21
CA LEU A 162 -12.08 -2.15 -2.34
C LEU A 162 -12.27 -3.10 -1.17
N ILE A 163 -12.30 -2.56 0.04
CA ILE A 163 -12.24 -3.36 1.26
C ILE A 163 -13.39 -2.99 2.20
N GLY A 164 -14.14 -3.99 2.65
CA GLY A 164 -15.13 -3.85 3.72
C GLY A 164 -16.26 -2.88 3.41
N ALA A 165 -16.90 -2.98 2.24
CA ALA A 165 -17.97 -2.07 1.87
C ALA A 165 -19.10 -2.79 1.10
N ARG A 166 -20.35 -2.41 1.38
CA ARG A 166 -21.49 -2.92 0.62
C ARG A 166 -21.69 -2.11 -0.66
N ILE A 167 -20.84 -2.37 -1.65
CA ILE A 167 -20.76 -1.66 -2.92
C ILE A 167 -21.41 -2.44 -4.06
N PHE A 168 -21.80 -1.75 -5.12
CA PHE A 168 -22.41 -2.30 -6.32
C PHE A 168 -21.65 -1.82 -7.57
N PRO A 169 -20.52 -2.45 -7.92
CA PRO A 169 -19.71 -2.03 -9.05
C PRO A 169 -20.48 -2.16 -10.38
N ASN A 170 -20.51 -1.09 -11.15
CA ASN A 170 -21.07 -1.10 -12.49
C ASN A 170 -19.97 -1.48 -13.49
N GLN A 171 -20.06 -2.69 -14.04
CA GLN A 171 -19.06 -3.22 -14.97
C GLN A 171 -18.86 -2.35 -16.21
N LYS A 172 -19.94 -1.79 -16.76
CA LYS A 172 -19.88 -0.94 -17.95
C LYS A 172 -19.05 0.31 -17.64
N LEU A 173 -19.37 1.01 -16.54
CA LEU A 173 -18.63 2.20 -16.13
C LEU A 173 -17.17 1.88 -15.81
N LEU A 174 -16.88 0.76 -15.12
CA LEU A 174 -15.51 0.36 -14.85
C LEU A 174 -14.70 0.17 -16.14
N ARG A 175 -15.26 -0.52 -17.14
CA ARG A 175 -14.59 -0.72 -18.44
C ARG A 175 -14.40 0.60 -19.21
N GLU A 176 -15.44 1.43 -19.26
CA GLU A 176 -15.40 2.72 -19.96
C GLU A 176 -14.39 3.68 -19.30
N SER A 177 -14.20 3.56 -18.00
CA SER A 177 -13.20 4.34 -17.23
C SER A 177 -11.81 3.68 -17.18
N GLY A 178 -11.57 2.64 -17.95
CA GLY A 178 -10.24 2.01 -18.05
C GLY A 178 -9.82 1.20 -16.82
N VAL A 179 -10.76 0.78 -15.95
CA VAL A 179 -10.42 -0.16 -14.88
C VAL A 179 -10.18 -1.55 -15.47
N GLU A 180 -8.97 -2.04 -15.30
CA GLU A 180 -8.54 -3.33 -15.82
C GLU A 180 -8.78 -4.45 -14.79
N ARG A 181 -8.51 -4.17 -13.51
CA ARG A 181 -8.62 -5.14 -12.43
C ARG A 181 -9.27 -4.56 -11.20
N LEU A 182 -10.19 -5.33 -10.63
CA LEU A 182 -10.89 -4.97 -9.40
C LEU A 182 -10.75 -6.09 -8.37
N LEU A 183 -10.11 -5.80 -7.24
CA LEU A 183 -10.02 -6.72 -6.12
C LEU A 183 -11.00 -6.28 -5.04
N LEU A 184 -11.89 -7.19 -4.64
CA LEU A 184 -12.82 -7.00 -3.53
C LEU A 184 -12.34 -7.80 -2.32
N SER A 185 -12.44 -7.23 -1.12
CA SER A 185 -11.86 -7.85 0.07
C SER A 185 -12.67 -7.58 1.32
N ALA A 186 -12.83 -8.59 2.17
CA ALA A 186 -13.45 -8.46 3.48
C ALA A 186 -13.02 -9.59 4.42
N GLY A 187 -13.07 -9.34 5.73
CA GLY A 187 -12.91 -10.37 6.74
C GLY A 187 -14.14 -11.28 6.81
N SER A 188 -13.98 -12.55 7.18
CA SER A 188 -15.11 -13.49 7.23
C SER A 188 -16.15 -13.19 8.33
N TRP A 189 -15.81 -12.33 9.29
CA TRP A 189 -16.72 -11.81 10.30
C TRP A 189 -17.24 -10.39 10.01
N ASP A 190 -16.83 -9.80 8.87
CA ASP A 190 -17.37 -8.54 8.41
C ASP A 190 -18.75 -8.75 7.76
N MET A 191 -19.73 -7.95 8.13
CA MET A 191 -21.09 -8.01 7.54
C MET A 191 -21.10 -7.79 6.03
N THR A 192 -20.03 -7.26 5.46
CA THR A 192 -19.90 -7.03 4.01
C THR A 192 -19.30 -8.21 3.26
N HIS A 193 -18.78 -9.22 3.95
CA HIS A 193 -18.05 -10.36 3.37
C HIS A 193 -18.79 -11.03 2.23
N ASP A 194 -19.98 -11.58 2.54
CA ASP A 194 -20.75 -12.36 1.56
C ASP A 194 -21.19 -11.51 0.37
N HIS A 195 -21.53 -10.25 0.64
CA HIS A 195 -21.88 -9.29 -0.40
C HIS A 195 -20.69 -9.03 -1.35
N MET A 196 -19.52 -8.73 -0.81
CA MET A 196 -18.32 -8.45 -1.63
C MET A 196 -17.89 -9.70 -2.42
N GLN A 197 -17.96 -10.88 -1.82
CA GLN A 197 -17.68 -12.13 -2.50
C GLN A 197 -18.69 -12.38 -3.64
N HIS A 198 -19.99 -12.14 -3.41
CA HIS A 198 -21.03 -12.26 -4.42
C HIS A 198 -20.79 -11.29 -5.59
N GLU A 199 -20.50 -10.02 -5.32
CA GLU A 199 -20.22 -9.02 -6.34
C GLU A 199 -18.99 -9.38 -7.18
N SER A 200 -17.92 -9.88 -6.57
CA SER A 200 -16.77 -10.38 -7.29
C SER A 200 -17.14 -11.54 -8.23
N GLN A 201 -17.91 -12.51 -7.75
CA GLN A 201 -18.39 -13.62 -8.57
C GLN A 201 -19.31 -13.15 -9.72
N ARG A 202 -20.19 -12.18 -9.46
CA ARG A 202 -21.06 -11.57 -10.47
C ARG A 202 -20.26 -10.93 -11.59
N LEU A 203 -19.27 -10.12 -11.25
CA LEU A 203 -18.38 -9.48 -12.21
C LEU A 203 -17.53 -10.50 -12.98
N ALA A 204 -16.97 -11.50 -12.30
CA ALA A 204 -16.19 -12.55 -12.96
C ALA A 204 -17.01 -13.34 -13.99
N ARG A 205 -18.26 -13.70 -13.65
CA ARG A 205 -19.18 -14.37 -14.60
C ARG A 205 -19.48 -13.52 -15.84
N SER A 206 -19.39 -12.20 -15.75
CA SER A 206 -19.56 -11.30 -16.87
C SER A 206 -18.26 -10.98 -17.62
N GLY A 207 -17.17 -11.71 -17.31
CA GLY A 207 -15.87 -11.57 -17.96
C GLY A 207 -15.09 -10.33 -17.55
N PHE A 208 -15.37 -9.75 -16.36
CA PHE A 208 -14.54 -8.69 -15.81
C PHE A 208 -13.41 -9.28 -14.97
N ALA A 209 -12.19 -8.76 -15.11
CA ALA A 209 -11.06 -9.23 -14.31
C ALA A 209 -11.23 -8.77 -12.85
N THR A 210 -11.76 -9.66 -12.05
CA THR A 210 -12.02 -9.42 -10.61
C THR A 210 -11.66 -10.63 -9.77
N ARG A 211 -11.28 -10.38 -8.52
CA ARG A 211 -10.97 -11.41 -7.53
C ARG A 211 -11.54 -11.00 -6.17
N PHE A 212 -11.98 -11.97 -5.39
CA PHE A 212 -12.27 -11.77 -3.98
C PHE A 212 -11.11 -12.28 -3.13
N LEU A 213 -10.67 -11.45 -2.18
CA LEU A 213 -9.65 -11.78 -1.19
C LEU A 213 -10.29 -11.83 0.20
N GLY A 214 -10.42 -13.02 0.77
CA GLY A 214 -10.83 -13.18 2.17
C GLY A 214 -9.68 -12.85 3.11
N LEU A 215 -9.93 -11.99 4.11
CA LEU A 215 -8.94 -11.54 5.09
C LEU A 215 -8.87 -12.43 6.33
N GLY A 216 -9.45 -13.63 6.28
CA GLY A 216 -9.53 -14.54 7.43
C GLY A 216 -10.59 -14.12 8.45
N PRO A 217 -10.57 -14.70 9.68
CA PRO A 217 -11.59 -14.52 10.70
C PRO A 217 -11.45 -13.17 11.43
N VAL A 218 -11.67 -12.09 10.70
CA VAL A 218 -11.64 -10.69 11.20
C VAL A 218 -12.94 -9.99 10.85
N GLY A 219 -13.35 -9.04 11.68
CA GLY A 219 -14.49 -8.16 11.42
C GLY A 219 -14.12 -6.97 10.55
N HIS A 220 -14.81 -5.85 10.76
CA HIS A 220 -14.63 -4.61 10.00
C HIS A 220 -13.41 -3.81 10.49
N PHE A 221 -12.23 -4.42 10.46
CA PHE A 221 -10.95 -3.79 10.85
C PHE A 221 -9.76 -4.58 10.30
N PHE A 222 -8.57 -4.00 10.38
CA PHE A 222 -7.33 -4.64 9.99
C PHE A 222 -6.63 -5.25 11.21
N THR A 223 -6.09 -6.45 11.02
CA THR A 223 -5.23 -7.12 12.02
C THR A 223 -3.80 -7.17 11.49
N PRO A 224 -2.80 -7.42 12.35
CA PRO A 224 -1.42 -7.61 11.88
C PRO A 224 -1.26 -8.72 10.82
N SER A 225 -2.15 -9.73 10.85
CA SER A 225 -2.16 -10.79 9.84
C SER A 225 -2.59 -10.33 8.45
N PHE A 226 -3.20 -9.14 8.32
CA PHE A 226 -3.57 -8.58 7.02
C PHE A 226 -2.36 -8.46 6.08
N ALA A 227 -1.19 -8.10 6.62
CA ALA A 227 0.03 -7.95 5.84
C ALA A 227 0.43 -9.21 5.06
N GLN A 228 0.03 -10.41 5.51
CA GLN A 228 0.35 -11.67 4.83
C GLN A 228 -0.44 -11.86 3.52
N TYR A 229 -1.59 -11.20 3.37
CA TYR A 229 -2.44 -11.32 2.18
C TYR A 229 -2.12 -10.28 1.10
N LEU A 230 -1.45 -9.18 1.48
CA LEU A 230 -1.20 -8.06 0.58
C LEU A 230 -0.27 -8.38 -0.60
N PRO A 231 0.85 -9.10 -0.43
CA PRO A 231 1.77 -9.35 -1.55
C PRO A 231 1.06 -10.01 -2.73
N ASP A 232 0.32 -11.09 -2.49
CA ASP A 232 -0.42 -11.80 -3.54
C ASP A 232 -1.53 -10.93 -4.17
N ALA A 233 -2.17 -10.09 -3.35
CA ALA A 233 -3.21 -9.19 -3.80
C ALA A 233 -2.67 -8.11 -4.73
N LEU A 234 -1.58 -7.45 -4.35
CA LEU A 234 -0.92 -6.42 -5.14
C LEU A 234 -0.29 -7.01 -6.40
N GLN A 235 0.37 -8.16 -6.30
CA GLN A 235 0.90 -8.86 -7.45
C GLN A 235 -0.20 -9.22 -8.47
N TRP A 236 -1.38 -9.66 -8.00
CA TRP A 236 -2.50 -9.94 -8.89
C TRP A 236 -3.02 -8.67 -9.57
N LEU A 237 -3.10 -7.55 -8.85
CA LEU A 237 -3.49 -6.26 -9.44
C LEU A 237 -2.51 -5.79 -10.50
N ASP A 238 -1.23 -6.09 -10.36
CA ASP A 238 -0.15 -5.65 -11.26
C ASP A 238 0.04 -6.53 -12.50
N GLN A 239 -0.61 -7.69 -12.57
CA GLN A 239 -0.53 -8.52 -13.78
C GLN A 239 -1.07 -7.74 -14.97
N GLN A 240 -0.27 -7.65 -16.03
CA GLN A 240 -0.76 -7.10 -17.30
C GLN A 240 -1.80 -8.05 -17.90
N GLY A 241 -2.90 -7.50 -18.39
CA GLY A 241 -3.99 -8.24 -19.01
C GLY A 241 -3.61 -8.83 -20.37
#